data_ef4e796912084d57da38187681ec8ff3
#
_entry.id   ef4e796912084d57da38187681ec8ff3
#
_cell.length_a   1.000
_cell.length_b   1.000
_cell.length_c   1.000
_cell.angle_alpha   90.00
_cell.angle_beta   90.00
_cell.angle_gamma   90.00
#
_symmetry.space_group_name_H-M   'P 1'
#
loop_
_entity.id
_entity.type
_entity.pdbx_description
1 polymer ?
#
loop_
_entity_poly.entity_id
_entity_poly.type
_entity_poly.pdbx_seq_one_letter_code
_entity_poly.pdbx_strand_id
1 'polypeptide(L)'
;RLRNDPDGPSPMPYLAYVLEQILRLLHPFMPFITEELWQTLLEFLPPVPDAPEALIIAGYPKSDQTLIDDKAESEIDTVIEIVRAIRNMRAEFRIQPNQSVEAVVETPEIAAIAEAEADTIRMLARVDPLTFDTNAGPNGKPASSNDRVSLVLQSGTVTIPLGGLVDLDKERQRLRGEIDEIQTNHARLSARLQDDNFTSKAPEEVVDRERQRLEGIEERRGRVEEILSRLGG
;
A
#
# COMPACT_ATOMS: atom_id res chain seq x y z
N ARG A 1 10.50 -16.64 -0.86
CA ARG A 1 11.03 -17.98 -1.24
C ARG A 1 12.54 -18.09 -0.99
N LEU A 2 13.39 -17.18 -1.44
CA LEU A 2 14.86 -17.25 -1.23
C LEU A 2 15.29 -17.39 0.25
N ARG A 3 14.44 -16.99 1.19
CA ARG A 3 14.75 -17.06 2.64
C ARG A 3 14.11 -18.26 3.34
N ASN A 4 12.96 -18.73 2.87
CA ASN A 4 12.09 -19.65 3.59
C ASN A 4 12.09 -21.08 3.02
N ASP A 5 12.54 -21.26 1.77
CA ASP A 5 12.65 -22.57 1.11
C ASP A 5 13.95 -22.64 0.31
N PRO A 6 15.07 -23.00 0.97
CA PRO A 6 16.37 -23.12 0.30
C PRO A 6 16.40 -24.27 -0.74
N ASP A 7 15.52 -25.26 -0.66
CA ASP A 7 15.43 -26.39 -1.57
C ASP A 7 14.39 -26.18 -2.69
N GLY A 8 13.61 -25.10 -2.62
CA GLY A 8 12.62 -24.74 -3.63
C GLY A 8 13.25 -24.22 -4.93
N PRO A 9 12.46 -24.14 -6.03
CA PRO A 9 12.95 -23.61 -7.31
C PRO A 9 13.41 -22.18 -7.15
N SER A 10 14.66 -21.92 -7.55
CA SER A 10 15.25 -20.58 -7.46
C SER A 10 14.46 -19.55 -8.29
N PRO A 11 14.08 -18.40 -7.74
CA PRO A 11 13.45 -17.31 -8.50
C PRO A 11 14.46 -16.52 -9.34
N MET A 12 15.77 -16.80 -9.22
CA MET A 12 16.82 -16.04 -9.90
C MET A 12 16.69 -15.99 -11.42
N PRO A 13 16.35 -17.09 -12.12
CA PRO A 13 16.15 -17.02 -13.58
C PRO A 13 15.05 -16.04 -13.99
N TYR A 14 13.93 -16.02 -13.26
CA TYR A 14 12.83 -15.09 -13.53
C TYR A 14 13.22 -13.63 -13.23
N LEU A 15 13.92 -13.40 -12.13
CA LEU A 15 14.43 -12.07 -11.79
C LEU A 15 15.43 -11.56 -12.81
N ALA A 16 16.35 -12.42 -13.27
CA ALA A 16 17.33 -12.09 -14.30
C ALA A 16 16.65 -11.76 -15.64
N TYR A 17 15.66 -12.57 -16.06
CA TYR A 17 14.85 -12.32 -17.24
C TYR A 17 14.13 -10.98 -17.17
N VAL A 18 13.42 -10.71 -16.06
CA VAL A 18 12.69 -9.44 -15.89
C VAL A 18 13.64 -8.25 -15.88
N LEU A 19 14.79 -8.35 -15.18
CA LEU A 19 15.80 -7.29 -15.17
C LEU A 19 16.34 -7.03 -16.57
N GLU A 20 16.65 -8.07 -17.31
CA GLU A 20 17.16 -7.98 -18.68
C GLU A 20 16.17 -7.27 -19.61
N GLN A 21 14.87 -7.61 -19.52
CA GLN A 21 13.82 -6.93 -20.29
C GLN A 21 13.67 -5.45 -19.89
N ILE A 22 13.74 -5.15 -18.59
CA ILE A 22 13.71 -3.76 -18.10
C ILE A 22 14.88 -2.95 -18.64
N LEU A 23 16.09 -3.51 -18.65
CA LEU A 23 17.28 -2.83 -19.18
C LEU A 23 17.13 -2.52 -20.67
N ARG A 24 16.58 -3.44 -21.49
CA ARG A 24 16.24 -3.19 -22.89
C ARG A 24 15.21 -2.09 -23.07
N LEU A 25 14.15 -2.07 -22.24
CA LEU A 25 13.11 -1.04 -22.29
C LEU A 25 13.66 0.35 -21.96
N LEU A 26 14.57 0.43 -20.99
CA LEU A 26 15.15 1.69 -20.53
C LEU A 26 16.32 2.20 -21.39
N HIS A 27 16.95 1.33 -22.18
CA HIS A 27 18.15 1.64 -22.92
C HIS A 27 18.04 2.88 -23.84
N PRO A 28 16.92 3.14 -24.55
CA PRO A 28 16.77 4.34 -25.35
C PRO A 28 16.85 5.66 -24.58
N PHE A 29 16.58 5.61 -23.27
CA PHE A 29 16.56 6.79 -22.38
C PHE A 29 17.85 6.93 -21.55
N MET A 30 18.46 5.81 -21.19
CA MET A 30 19.62 5.76 -20.30
C MET A 30 20.69 4.77 -20.82
N PRO A 31 21.28 5.01 -22.02
CA PRO A 31 22.11 4.01 -22.71
C PRO A 31 23.35 3.59 -21.92
N PHE A 32 24.03 4.50 -21.24
CA PHE A 32 25.28 4.18 -20.57
C PHE A 32 25.07 3.29 -19.33
N ILE A 33 24.14 3.64 -18.46
CA ILE A 33 23.91 2.88 -17.23
C ILE A 33 23.27 1.52 -17.51
N THR A 34 22.37 1.44 -18.49
CA THR A 34 21.71 0.19 -18.85
C THR A 34 22.68 -0.77 -19.54
N GLU A 35 23.61 -0.30 -20.35
CA GLU A 35 24.67 -1.11 -20.92
C GLU A 35 25.58 -1.70 -19.85
N GLU A 36 26.03 -0.88 -18.91
CA GLU A 36 26.90 -1.31 -17.80
C GLU A 36 26.26 -2.38 -16.94
N LEU A 37 24.98 -2.14 -16.56
CA LEU A 37 24.22 -3.11 -15.77
C LEU A 37 23.94 -4.39 -16.55
N TRP A 38 23.72 -4.31 -17.85
CA TRP A 38 23.45 -5.46 -18.69
C TRP A 38 24.72 -6.31 -18.89
N GLN A 39 25.85 -5.71 -19.14
CA GLN A 39 27.14 -6.40 -19.21
C GLN A 39 27.45 -7.10 -17.89
N THR A 40 27.27 -6.40 -16.76
CA THR A 40 27.42 -7.00 -15.42
C THR A 40 26.46 -8.18 -15.21
N LEU A 41 25.20 -8.07 -15.64
CA LEU A 41 24.22 -9.15 -15.52
C LEU A 41 24.66 -10.40 -16.31
N LEU A 42 25.20 -10.22 -17.52
CA LEU A 42 25.68 -11.31 -18.36
C LEU A 42 26.84 -12.10 -17.74
N GLU A 43 27.66 -11.49 -16.90
CA GLU A 43 28.73 -12.19 -16.18
C GLU A 43 28.20 -13.28 -15.22
N PHE A 44 26.96 -13.09 -14.71
CA PHE A 44 26.32 -14.01 -13.78
C PHE A 44 25.38 -15.02 -14.47
N LEU A 45 25.13 -14.86 -15.77
CA LEU A 45 24.24 -15.76 -16.51
C LEU A 45 25.00 -16.80 -17.31
N PRO A 46 24.42 -17.97 -17.55
CA PRO A 46 24.99 -18.93 -18.49
C PRO A 46 25.17 -18.30 -19.87
N PRO A 47 26.26 -18.59 -20.57
CA PRO A 47 26.47 -18.10 -21.92
C PRO A 47 25.32 -18.52 -22.85
N VAL A 48 24.73 -17.57 -23.55
CA VAL A 48 23.71 -17.82 -24.56
C VAL A 48 24.35 -17.76 -25.94
N PRO A 49 24.25 -18.83 -26.76
CA PRO A 49 24.71 -18.79 -28.14
C PRO A 49 24.07 -17.62 -28.90
N ASP A 50 24.86 -16.92 -29.70
CA ASP A 50 24.42 -15.78 -30.51
C ASP A 50 23.82 -14.59 -29.70
N ALA A 51 24.15 -14.48 -28.40
CA ALA A 51 23.79 -13.33 -27.62
C ALA A 51 24.40 -12.04 -28.23
N PRO A 52 23.64 -10.92 -28.25
CA PRO A 52 24.21 -9.65 -28.75
C PRO A 52 25.37 -9.20 -27.87
N GLU A 53 26.40 -8.62 -28.51
CA GLU A 53 27.59 -8.11 -27.81
C GLU A 53 27.30 -6.82 -27.00
N ALA A 54 26.25 -6.09 -27.37
CA ALA A 54 25.85 -4.85 -26.71
C ALA A 54 24.34 -4.71 -26.70
N LEU A 55 23.80 -4.03 -25.67
CA LEU A 55 22.39 -3.84 -25.51
C LEU A 55 21.74 -3.03 -26.64
N ILE A 56 22.50 -2.10 -27.23
CA ILE A 56 22.02 -1.26 -28.34
C ILE A 56 21.63 -2.07 -29.59
N ILE A 57 22.25 -3.23 -29.81
CA ILE A 57 21.90 -4.13 -30.93
C ILE A 57 20.97 -5.27 -30.52
N ALA A 58 20.65 -5.36 -29.27
CA ALA A 58 19.68 -6.34 -28.77
C ALA A 58 18.26 -6.01 -29.25
N GLY A 59 17.46 -7.05 -29.54
CA GLY A 59 16.07 -6.85 -29.94
C GLY A 59 15.26 -6.14 -28.85
N TYR A 60 14.43 -5.16 -29.26
CA TYR A 60 13.53 -4.50 -28.32
C TYR A 60 12.47 -5.48 -27.79
N PRO A 61 12.12 -5.43 -26.50
CA PRO A 61 11.15 -6.34 -25.92
C PRO A 61 9.80 -6.33 -26.64
N LYS A 62 9.22 -7.51 -26.80
CA LYS A 62 7.89 -7.68 -27.37
C LYS A 62 6.98 -8.34 -26.33
N SER A 63 5.71 -7.93 -26.33
CA SER A 63 4.71 -8.56 -25.47
C SER A 63 4.55 -10.04 -25.86
N ASP A 64 4.62 -10.92 -24.87
CA ASP A 64 4.34 -12.35 -25.02
C ASP A 64 3.06 -12.68 -24.27
N GLN A 65 1.99 -12.88 -25.02
CA GLN A 65 0.67 -13.19 -24.47
C GLN A 65 0.63 -14.57 -23.75
N THR A 66 1.60 -15.43 -23.99
CA THR A 66 1.66 -16.75 -23.33
C THR A 66 2.15 -16.67 -21.89
N LEU A 67 2.74 -15.54 -21.50
CA LEU A 67 3.22 -15.28 -20.13
C LEU A 67 2.17 -14.58 -19.26
N ILE A 68 1.04 -14.18 -19.83
CA ILE A 68 -0.06 -13.56 -19.09
C ILE A 68 -0.86 -14.64 -18.38
N ASP A 69 -0.97 -14.54 -17.06
CA ASP A 69 -1.79 -15.40 -16.21
C ASP A 69 -2.69 -14.52 -15.33
N ASP A 70 -3.87 -14.21 -15.84
CA ASP A 70 -4.85 -13.35 -15.17
C ASP A 70 -5.21 -13.85 -13.77
N LYS A 71 -5.17 -15.18 -13.55
CA LYS A 71 -5.45 -15.77 -12.25
C LYS A 71 -4.31 -15.47 -11.27
N ALA A 72 -3.07 -15.69 -11.67
CA ALA A 72 -1.90 -15.40 -10.83
C ALA A 72 -1.79 -13.89 -10.53
N GLU A 73 -2.11 -13.04 -11.51
CA GLU A 73 -2.16 -11.58 -11.32
C GLU A 73 -3.21 -11.20 -10.27
N SER A 74 -4.44 -11.72 -10.40
CA SER A 74 -5.52 -11.46 -9.43
C SER A 74 -5.20 -11.95 -8.02
N GLU A 75 -4.56 -13.12 -7.89
CA GLU A 75 -4.14 -13.66 -6.59
C GLU A 75 -3.07 -12.76 -5.94
N ILE A 76 -2.08 -12.32 -6.70
CA ILE A 76 -1.04 -11.42 -6.20
C ILE A 76 -1.59 -10.03 -5.89
N ASP A 77 -2.51 -9.50 -6.69
CA ASP A 77 -3.18 -8.22 -6.41
C ASP A 77 -3.92 -8.27 -5.07
N THR A 78 -4.58 -9.39 -4.77
CA THR A 78 -5.22 -9.62 -3.47
C THR A 78 -4.19 -9.57 -2.31
N VAL A 79 -3.04 -10.21 -2.48
CA VAL A 79 -1.95 -10.16 -1.47
C VAL A 79 -1.42 -8.75 -1.29
N ILE A 80 -1.21 -8.03 -2.39
CA ILE A 80 -0.76 -6.62 -2.39
C ILE A 80 -1.79 -5.74 -1.67
N GLU A 81 -3.07 -5.93 -1.93
CA GLU A 81 -4.15 -5.19 -1.29
C GLU A 81 -4.16 -5.41 0.23
N ILE A 82 -4.08 -6.67 0.69
CA ILE A 82 -3.98 -7.02 2.11
C ILE A 82 -2.77 -6.33 2.77
N VAL A 83 -1.58 -6.49 2.17
CA VAL A 83 -0.34 -5.91 2.71
C VAL A 83 -0.43 -4.38 2.78
N ARG A 84 -0.98 -3.75 1.74
CA ARG A 84 -1.14 -2.28 1.66
C ARG A 84 -2.14 -1.79 2.72
N ALA A 85 -3.27 -2.46 2.86
CA ALA A 85 -4.29 -2.10 3.85
C ALA A 85 -3.74 -2.17 5.28
N ILE A 86 -3.02 -3.24 5.62
CA ILE A 86 -2.40 -3.38 6.94
C ILE A 86 -1.31 -2.32 7.16
N ARG A 87 -0.47 -2.05 6.18
CA ARG A 87 0.57 -1.00 6.28
C ARG A 87 -0.03 0.39 6.45
N ASN A 88 -1.10 0.70 5.73
CA ASN A 88 -1.80 1.98 5.87
C ASN A 88 -2.39 2.13 7.27
N MET A 89 -3.06 1.09 7.78
CA MET A 89 -3.57 1.07 9.15
C MET A 89 -2.44 1.26 10.17
N ARG A 90 -1.30 0.57 10.03
CA ARG A 90 -0.14 0.73 10.91
C ARG A 90 0.39 2.18 10.93
N ALA A 91 0.41 2.84 9.76
CA ALA A 91 0.83 4.25 9.64
C ALA A 91 -0.22 5.19 10.26
N GLU A 92 -1.50 4.93 10.05
CA GLU A 92 -2.63 5.67 10.60
C GLU A 92 -2.61 5.68 12.13
N PHE A 93 -2.41 4.51 12.74
CA PHE A 93 -2.32 4.33 14.19
C PHE A 93 -0.91 4.47 14.77
N ARG A 94 0.05 4.92 13.97
CA ARG A 94 1.46 5.15 14.38
C ARG A 94 2.11 3.97 15.08
N ILE A 95 1.75 2.75 14.66
CA ILE A 95 2.33 1.52 15.22
C ILE A 95 3.82 1.46 14.87
N GLN A 96 4.64 1.21 15.88
CA GLN A 96 6.09 1.20 15.71
C GLN A 96 6.55 0.19 14.66
N PRO A 97 7.58 0.51 13.85
CA PRO A 97 8.06 -0.37 12.79
C PRO A 97 8.50 -1.75 13.25
N ASN A 98 8.98 -1.89 14.49
CA ASN A 98 9.45 -3.16 15.09
C ASN A 98 8.33 -3.97 15.76
N GLN A 99 7.12 -3.44 15.88
CA GLN A 99 6.00 -4.11 16.53
C GLN A 99 5.18 -4.89 15.49
N SER A 100 4.95 -6.19 15.73
CA SER A 100 4.03 -7.01 14.94
C SER A 100 2.60 -6.71 15.33
N VAL A 101 1.67 -6.92 14.40
CA VAL A 101 0.22 -6.83 14.62
C VAL A 101 -0.43 -8.17 14.37
N GLU A 102 -1.45 -8.50 15.12
CA GLU A 102 -2.33 -9.64 14.81
C GLU A 102 -3.26 -9.24 13.66
N ALA A 103 -3.54 -10.18 12.74
CA ALA A 103 -4.55 -9.97 11.70
C ALA A 103 -5.38 -11.23 11.50
N VAL A 104 -6.68 -11.04 11.28
CA VAL A 104 -7.66 -12.09 11.01
C VAL A 104 -8.25 -11.84 9.63
N VAL A 105 -8.10 -12.80 8.73
CA VAL A 105 -8.77 -12.79 7.41
C VAL A 105 -10.12 -13.48 7.57
N GLU A 106 -11.22 -12.74 7.33
CA GLU A 106 -12.58 -13.20 7.63
C GLU A 106 -13.33 -13.72 6.39
N THR A 107 -12.85 -13.43 5.18
CA THR A 107 -13.54 -13.80 3.95
C THR A 107 -12.96 -15.07 3.35
N PRO A 108 -13.78 -16.11 3.10
CA PRO A 108 -13.29 -17.41 2.60
C PRO A 108 -12.53 -17.32 1.27
N GLU A 109 -12.98 -16.44 0.37
CA GLU A 109 -12.39 -16.28 -0.97
C GLU A 109 -10.93 -15.81 -0.90
N ILE A 110 -10.64 -14.88 -0.02
CA ILE A 110 -9.27 -14.36 0.17
C ILE A 110 -8.48 -15.19 1.18
N ALA A 111 -9.14 -15.94 2.04
CA ALA A 111 -8.48 -16.78 3.04
C ALA A 111 -7.58 -17.83 2.39
N ALA A 112 -8.05 -18.50 1.35
CA ALA A 112 -7.27 -19.51 0.63
C ALA A 112 -6.01 -18.91 -0.03
N ILE A 113 -6.13 -17.73 -0.64
CA ILE A 113 -5.01 -17.00 -1.25
C ILE A 113 -4.05 -16.51 -0.16
N ALA A 114 -4.58 -15.92 0.91
CA ALA A 114 -3.79 -15.40 2.01
C ALA A 114 -3.09 -16.51 2.81
N GLU A 115 -3.67 -17.70 2.90
CA GLU A 115 -3.06 -18.87 3.53
C GLU A 115 -1.88 -19.40 2.68
N ALA A 116 -2.06 -19.49 1.35
CA ALA A 116 -0.99 -19.88 0.44
C ALA A 116 0.21 -18.92 0.47
N GLU A 117 -0.03 -17.63 0.65
CA GLU A 117 0.99 -16.56 0.70
C GLU A 117 1.20 -16.00 2.12
N ALA A 118 0.85 -16.78 3.15
CA ALA A 118 0.88 -16.32 4.55
C ALA A 118 2.25 -15.77 4.99
N ASP A 119 3.32 -16.44 4.61
CA ASP A 119 4.68 -16.00 4.96
C ASP A 119 5.05 -14.68 4.28
N THR A 120 4.60 -14.48 3.04
CA THR A 120 4.78 -13.22 2.31
C THR A 120 4.04 -12.09 3.01
N ILE A 121 2.78 -12.31 3.41
CA ILE A 121 1.97 -11.33 4.14
C ILE A 121 2.58 -11.03 5.51
N ARG A 122 2.94 -12.06 6.29
CA ARG A 122 3.59 -11.89 7.60
C ARG A 122 4.84 -11.04 7.50
N MET A 123 5.71 -11.36 6.56
CA MET A 123 6.97 -10.66 6.36
C MET A 123 6.75 -9.20 5.89
N LEU A 124 5.92 -9.01 4.87
CA LEU A 124 5.75 -7.69 4.25
C LEU A 124 4.90 -6.74 5.08
N ALA A 125 3.86 -7.22 5.76
CA ALA A 125 2.97 -6.41 6.59
C ALA A 125 3.36 -6.41 8.08
N ARG A 126 4.33 -7.25 8.47
CA ARG A 126 4.73 -7.49 9.88
C ARG A 126 3.54 -7.93 10.74
N VAL A 127 2.90 -8.98 10.28
CA VAL A 127 1.75 -9.61 10.95
C VAL A 127 2.23 -10.86 11.66
N ASP A 128 1.88 -10.97 12.95
CA ASP A 128 2.08 -12.17 13.75
C ASP A 128 1.19 -12.10 15.01
N PRO A 129 0.23 -13.02 15.18
CA PRO A 129 -0.20 -14.06 14.25
C PRO A 129 -1.07 -13.57 13.09
N LEU A 130 -1.03 -14.30 11.97
CA LEU A 130 -2.01 -14.21 10.89
C LEU A 130 -2.95 -15.41 10.99
N THR A 131 -4.23 -15.17 11.21
CA THR A 131 -5.26 -16.19 11.40
C THR A 131 -6.36 -16.07 10.35
N PHE A 132 -7.10 -17.16 10.13
CA PHE A 132 -8.14 -17.24 9.12
C PHE A 132 -9.43 -17.68 9.80
N ASP A 133 -10.48 -16.85 9.77
CA ASP A 133 -11.80 -17.17 10.27
C ASP A 133 -12.81 -17.22 9.12
N THR A 134 -12.92 -18.39 8.52
CA THR A 134 -13.84 -18.65 7.40
C THR A 134 -15.29 -18.85 7.83
N ASN A 135 -15.59 -18.87 9.12
CA ASN A 135 -16.94 -19.00 9.68
C ASN A 135 -17.63 -17.66 9.93
N ALA A 136 -16.92 -16.56 9.80
CA ALA A 136 -17.52 -15.24 9.77
C ALA A 136 -18.25 -15.08 8.44
N GLY A 137 -19.55 -15.40 8.39
CA GLY A 137 -20.38 -15.14 7.21
C GLY A 137 -20.42 -13.64 6.89
N PRO A 138 -20.89 -13.24 5.67
CA PRO A 138 -20.96 -11.84 5.23
C PRO A 138 -21.79 -10.92 6.17
N ASN A 139 -22.48 -11.49 7.15
CA ASN A 139 -23.17 -10.83 8.25
C ASN A 139 -22.61 -11.24 9.62
N GLY A 140 -21.39 -11.77 9.67
CA GLY A 140 -20.72 -12.07 10.94
C GLY A 140 -20.74 -10.81 11.79
N LYS A 141 -21.58 -10.79 12.88
CA LYS A 141 -21.53 -9.71 13.85
C LYS A 141 -20.08 -9.57 14.27
N PRO A 142 -19.45 -8.42 14.10
CA PRO A 142 -18.17 -8.18 14.71
C PRO A 142 -18.36 -8.46 16.20
N ALA A 143 -17.59 -9.39 16.74
CA ALA A 143 -17.58 -9.56 18.18
C ALA A 143 -17.32 -8.17 18.75
N SER A 144 -18.30 -7.64 19.47
CA SER A 144 -18.34 -6.27 19.96
C SER A 144 -17.20 -6.03 20.94
N SER A 145 -16.05 -5.69 20.42
CA SER A 145 -15.01 -5.02 21.18
C SER A 145 -14.64 -3.76 20.40
N ASN A 146 -14.78 -2.60 21.02
CA ASN A 146 -14.33 -1.29 20.55
C ASN A 146 -12.83 -1.23 20.20
N ASP A 147 -12.14 -2.37 20.22
CA ASP A 147 -10.70 -2.49 20.14
C ASP A 147 -10.25 -3.18 18.83
N ARG A 148 -11.08 -3.23 17.80
CA ARG A 148 -10.76 -3.84 16.51
C ARG A 148 -10.98 -2.87 15.36
N VAL A 149 -10.12 -2.94 14.36
CA VAL A 149 -10.30 -2.22 13.08
C VAL A 149 -10.55 -3.23 11.99
N SER A 150 -11.66 -3.09 11.27
CA SER A 150 -11.96 -3.87 10.08
C SER A 150 -11.53 -3.11 8.84
N LEU A 151 -10.66 -3.72 8.05
CA LEU A 151 -10.18 -3.23 6.77
C LEU A 151 -11.01 -3.90 5.68
N VAL A 152 -11.88 -3.11 5.06
CA VAL A 152 -12.70 -3.58 3.94
C VAL A 152 -11.85 -3.49 2.67
N LEU A 153 -11.65 -4.63 2.02
CA LEU A 153 -10.95 -4.79 0.75
C LEU A 153 -11.98 -5.00 -0.36
N GLN A 154 -11.56 -4.91 -1.61
CA GLN A 154 -12.44 -5.22 -2.76
C GLN A 154 -12.93 -6.68 -2.71
N SER A 155 -12.07 -7.58 -2.29
CA SER A 155 -12.31 -9.02 -2.26
C SER A 155 -12.72 -9.55 -0.88
N GLY A 156 -12.74 -8.72 0.18
CA GLY A 156 -13.12 -9.22 1.51
C GLY A 156 -12.76 -8.31 2.68
N THR A 157 -12.63 -8.90 3.86
CA THR A 157 -12.37 -8.14 5.10
C THR A 157 -11.21 -8.76 5.86
N VAL A 158 -10.34 -7.87 6.37
CA VAL A 158 -9.27 -8.21 7.31
C VAL A 158 -9.49 -7.42 8.58
N THR A 159 -9.56 -8.11 9.72
CA THR A 159 -9.76 -7.49 11.03
C THR A 159 -8.46 -7.51 11.84
N ILE A 160 -8.16 -6.39 12.47
CA ILE A 160 -6.96 -6.20 13.28
C ILE A 160 -7.36 -5.78 14.69
N PRO A 161 -7.08 -6.60 15.70
CA PRO A 161 -7.26 -6.20 17.09
C PRO A 161 -6.19 -5.16 17.47
N LEU A 162 -6.63 -4.01 17.96
CA LEU A 162 -5.76 -2.94 18.43
C LEU A 162 -5.47 -3.01 19.93
N GLY A 163 -6.14 -3.89 20.67
CA GLY A 163 -5.97 -4.04 22.10
C GLY A 163 -4.54 -4.32 22.50
N GLY A 164 -3.94 -3.45 23.30
CA GLY A 164 -2.54 -3.54 23.73
C GLY A 164 -1.49 -3.01 22.72
N LEU A 165 -1.89 -2.70 21.48
CA LEU A 165 -1.00 -2.10 20.47
C LEU A 165 -1.00 -0.57 20.55
N VAL A 166 -2.16 0.00 20.84
CA VAL A 166 -2.40 1.45 20.90
C VAL A 166 -3.25 1.75 22.11
N ASP A 167 -2.91 2.81 22.85
CA ASP A 167 -3.79 3.37 23.88
C ASP A 167 -4.93 4.11 23.17
N LEU A 168 -6.03 3.38 22.98
CA LEU A 168 -7.18 3.84 22.19
C LEU A 168 -7.80 5.12 22.75
N ASP A 169 -7.81 5.29 24.07
CA ASP A 169 -8.39 6.48 24.69
C ASP A 169 -7.51 7.72 24.44
N LYS A 170 -6.20 7.57 24.52
CA LYS A 170 -5.26 8.62 24.13
C LYS A 170 -5.36 8.95 22.66
N GLU A 171 -5.49 7.93 21.81
CA GLU A 171 -5.59 8.16 20.36
C GLU A 171 -6.91 8.84 19.99
N ARG A 172 -8.03 8.44 20.59
CA ARG A 172 -9.33 9.16 20.46
C ARG A 172 -9.22 10.62 20.92
N GLN A 173 -8.56 10.88 22.06
CA GLN A 173 -8.37 12.22 22.55
C GLN A 173 -7.47 13.05 21.61
N ARG A 174 -6.42 12.47 21.07
CA ARG A 174 -5.55 13.10 20.09
C ARG A 174 -6.30 13.47 18.82
N LEU A 175 -7.09 12.53 18.25
CA LEU A 175 -7.88 12.77 17.04
C LEU A 175 -8.94 13.85 17.24
N ARG A 176 -9.61 13.89 18.41
CA ARG A 176 -10.55 14.97 18.75
C ARG A 176 -9.86 16.31 18.81
N GLY A 177 -8.68 16.38 19.44
CA GLY A 177 -7.88 17.60 19.45
C GLY A 177 -7.44 18.04 18.04
N GLU A 178 -7.09 17.11 17.16
CA GLU A 178 -6.76 17.40 15.77
C GLU A 178 -7.98 17.92 14.98
N ILE A 179 -9.18 17.39 15.23
CA ILE A 179 -10.44 17.88 14.62
C ILE A 179 -10.69 19.33 15.07
N ASP A 180 -10.53 19.65 16.35
CA ASP A 180 -10.72 20.99 16.90
C ASP A 180 -9.76 22.02 16.27
N GLU A 181 -8.48 21.63 16.08
CA GLU A 181 -7.50 22.45 15.38
C GLU A 181 -7.87 22.68 13.91
N ILE A 182 -8.30 21.63 13.22
CA ILE A 182 -8.74 21.70 11.82
C ILE A 182 -9.97 22.61 11.71
N GLN A 183 -10.95 22.50 12.59
CA GLN A 183 -12.14 23.34 12.60
C GLN A 183 -11.79 24.81 12.84
N THR A 184 -10.86 25.09 13.77
CA THR A 184 -10.38 26.45 14.03
C THR A 184 -9.73 27.05 12.80
N ASN A 185 -8.87 26.29 12.11
CA ASN A 185 -8.21 26.74 10.89
C ASN A 185 -9.21 26.94 9.74
N HIS A 186 -10.18 26.03 9.59
CA HIS A 186 -11.27 26.12 8.62
C HIS A 186 -12.08 27.39 8.82
N ALA A 187 -12.54 27.65 10.06
CA ALA A 187 -13.32 28.85 10.39
C ALA A 187 -12.56 30.14 10.06
N ARG A 188 -11.27 30.21 10.42
CA ARG A 188 -10.42 31.35 10.14
C ARG A 188 -10.26 31.62 8.64
N LEU A 189 -10.01 30.55 7.85
CA LEU A 189 -9.81 30.65 6.42
C LEU A 189 -11.11 30.98 5.69
N SER A 190 -12.21 30.35 6.10
CA SER A 190 -13.54 30.63 5.56
C SER A 190 -13.96 32.08 5.80
N ALA A 191 -13.78 32.58 7.02
CA ALA A 191 -14.06 34.01 7.33
C ALA A 191 -13.21 34.95 6.47
N ARG A 192 -11.93 34.62 6.22
CA ARG A 192 -11.06 35.43 5.35
C ARG A 192 -11.54 35.43 3.90
N LEU A 193 -12.02 34.29 3.38
CA LEU A 193 -12.56 34.18 2.02
C LEU A 193 -13.94 34.82 1.86
N GLN A 194 -14.67 35.06 2.96
CA GLN A 194 -15.94 35.79 3.00
C GLN A 194 -15.74 37.31 3.16
N ASP A 195 -14.53 37.77 3.48
CA ASP A 195 -14.22 39.20 3.60
C ASP A 195 -14.06 39.83 2.21
N ASP A 196 -15.03 40.67 1.82
CA ASP A 196 -15.02 41.38 0.56
C ASP A 196 -13.77 42.29 0.39
N ASN A 197 -13.21 42.81 1.47
CA ASN A 197 -11.97 43.59 1.40
C ASN A 197 -10.77 42.74 1.00
N PHE A 198 -10.75 41.47 1.40
CA PHE A 198 -9.71 40.55 0.99
C PHE A 198 -9.93 40.10 -0.47
N THR A 199 -11.12 39.60 -0.78
CA THR A 199 -11.42 38.98 -2.09
C THR A 199 -11.40 40.00 -3.24
N SER A 200 -11.71 41.27 -2.99
CA SER A 200 -11.69 42.33 -4.01
C SER A 200 -10.32 42.98 -4.23
N LYS A 201 -9.39 42.89 -3.23
CA LYS A 201 -8.09 43.56 -3.31
C LYS A 201 -6.92 42.61 -3.49
N ALA A 202 -7.07 41.34 -3.15
CA ALA A 202 -6.02 40.34 -3.32
C ALA A 202 -5.94 39.89 -4.79
N PRO A 203 -4.74 39.58 -5.30
CA PRO A 203 -4.58 38.92 -6.60
C PRO A 203 -5.40 37.62 -6.67
N GLU A 204 -6.01 37.36 -7.83
CA GLU A 204 -6.85 36.19 -8.06
C GLU A 204 -6.13 34.85 -7.69
N GLU A 205 -4.85 34.75 -8.05
CA GLU A 205 -4.02 33.57 -7.71
C GLU A 205 -3.90 33.33 -6.18
N VAL A 206 -3.95 34.40 -5.38
CA VAL A 206 -3.88 34.28 -3.91
C VAL A 206 -5.23 33.82 -3.37
N VAL A 207 -6.32 34.34 -3.90
CA VAL A 207 -7.68 33.91 -3.52
C VAL A 207 -7.89 32.45 -3.87
N ASP A 208 -7.49 32.01 -5.08
CA ASP A 208 -7.63 30.62 -5.52
C ASP A 208 -6.75 29.67 -4.71
N ARG A 209 -5.55 30.08 -4.34
CA ARG A 209 -4.69 29.28 -3.44
C ARG A 209 -5.34 29.08 -2.06
N GLU A 210 -5.96 30.11 -1.52
CA GLU A 210 -6.66 29.98 -0.23
C GLU A 210 -7.94 29.12 -0.34
N ARG A 211 -8.64 29.12 -1.48
CA ARG A 211 -9.75 28.20 -1.75
C ARG A 211 -9.29 26.76 -1.80
N GLN A 212 -8.23 26.46 -2.56
CA GLN A 212 -7.63 25.11 -2.62
C GLN A 212 -7.17 24.63 -1.23
N ARG A 213 -6.64 25.56 -0.44
CA ARG A 213 -6.23 25.25 0.94
C ARG A 213 -7.44 24.92 1.83
N LEU A 214 -8.56 25.60 1.65
CA LEU A 214 -9.81 25.32 2.37
C LEU A 214 -10.32 23.93 2.04
N GLU A 215 -10.37 23.58 0.75
CA GLU A 215 -10.74 22.25 0.28
C GLU A 215 -9.84 21.15 0.87
N GLY A 216 -8.52 21.35 0.87
CA GLY A 216 -7.58 20.41 1.50
C GLY A 216 -7.77 20.26 3.01
N ILE A 217 -8.22 21.30 3.70
CA ILE A 217 -8.58 21.26 5.13
C ILE A 217 -9.85 20.42 5.35
N GLU A 218 -10.86 20.56 4.48
CA GLU A 218 -12.10 19.79 4.54
C GLU A 218 -11.85 18.30 4.28
N GLU A 219 -11.04 17.97 3.27
CA GLU A 219 -10.64 16.58 3.01
C GLU A 219 -9.88 15.97 4.20
N ARG A 220 -8.97 16.74 4.79
CA ARG A 220 -8.23 16.28 5.98
C ARG A 220 -9.17 16.02 7.15
N ARG A 221 -10.16 16.90 7.39
CA ARG A 221 -11.17 16.71 8.43
C ARG A 221 -11.93 15.41 8.21
N GLY A 222 -12.43 15.17 6.99
CA GLY A 222 -13.16 13.95 6.67
C GLY A 222 -12.35 12.68 6.95
N ARG A 223 -11.05 12.67 6.59
CA ARG A 223 -10.16 11.54 6.90
C ARG A 223 -10.00 11.31 8.41
N VAL A 224 -9.82 12.39 9.21
CA VAL A 224 -9.64 12.24 10.66
C VAL A 224 -10.95 11.81 11.35
N GLU A 225 -12.09 12.32 10.90
CA GLU A 225 -13.42 11.89 11.38
C GLU A 225 -13.69 10.41 11.08
N GLU A 226 -13.30 9.94 9.89
CA GLU A 226 -13.40 8.53 9.51
C GLU A 226 -12.56 7.63 10.41
N ILE A 227 -11.31 8.02 10.70
CA ILE A 227 -10.44 7.30 11.63
C ILE A 227 -11.08 7.22 13.03
N LEU A 228 -11.58 8.34 13.53
CA LEU A 228 -12.23 8.40 14.83
C LEU A 228 -13.47 7.49 14.90
N SER A 229 -14.28 7.46 13.83
CA SER A 229 -15.46 6.60 13.76
C SER A 229 -15.10 5.11 13.79
N ARG A 230 -14.02 4.71 13.14
CA ARG A 230 -13.49 3.32 13.18
C ARG A 230 -13.04 2.89 14.57
N LEU A 231 -12.66 3.85 15.42
CA LEU A 231 -12.29 3.61 16.82
C LEU A 231 -13.49 3.59 17.77
N GLY A 232 -14.73 3.67 17.27
CA GLY A 232 -15.95 3.68 18.08
C GLY A 232 -16.11 5.00 18.87
N GLY A 233 -15.67 6.11 18.26
CA GLY A 233 -15.78 7.46 18.82
C GLY A 233 -17.04 8.18 18.37
#